data_c3f31527de767d97bbcfef4537cef23a
#
_entry.id   c3f31527de767d97bbcfef4537cef23a
#
_cell.length_a   1.000
_cell.length_b   1.000
_cell.length_c   1.000
_cell.angle_alpha   90.00
_cell.angle_beta   90.00
_cell.angle_gamma   90.00
#
_symmetry.space_group_name_H-M   'P 1'
#
loop_
_entity.id
_entity.type
_entity.pdbx_description
1 polymer ?
#
loop_
_entity_poly.entity_id
_entity_poly.type
_entity_poly.pdbx_seq_one_letter_code
_entity_poly.pdbx_strand_id
1 'polypeptide(L)'
;CKFLHGNNIVNFTRTDTRLAFEKLSDTLHISLNNATVSRMDVAYNFDVTYPPESYFYHLGNLPYYKRLEQMFYKGVEGLYYSSVSDKKQLVFYDKIKETTNRKDYVPPEYQNKNLLRYELRLKNHIKQIFKVNKVTVPMLYDVRFYNRIVDYWKSEYRKIVKQNEYEIDITD
;
A
#
# COMPACT_ATOMS: atom_id res chain seq x y z
N CYS A 1 -9.18 -5.74 3.78
CA CYS A 1 -9.32 -6.74 2.73
C CYS A 1 -10.81 -7.08 2.54
N LYS A 2 -11.29 -7.00 1.30
CA LYS A 2 -12.71 -7.28 0.97
C LYS A 2 -13.18 -8.65 1.43
N PHE A 3 -12.27 -9.59 1.54
CA PHE A 3 -12.58 -10.96 1.95
C PHE A 3 -13.02 -11.08 3.43
N LEU A 4 -12.50 -10.22 4.33
CA LEU A 4 -12.89 -10.21 5.74
C LEU A 4 -13.92 -9.13 6.07
N HIS A 5 -13.69 -7.91 5.57
CA HIS A 5 -14.44 -6.73 6.01
C HIS A 5 -15.34 -6.16 4.90
N GLY A 6 -15.54 -6.85 3.78
CA GLY A 6 -16.31 -6.36 2.63
C GLY A 6 -15.65 -5.21 1.86
N ASN A 7 -14.74 -4.48 2.48
CA ASN A 7 -13.98 -3.38 1.89
C ASN A 7 -12.53 -3.39 2.40
N ASN A 8 -11.71 -2.44 1.95
CA ASN A 8 -10.33 -2.26 2.38
C ASN A 8 -10.06 -0.82 2.91
N ILE A 9 -11.09 -0.19 3.45
CA ILE A 9 -10.99 1.07 4.20
C ILE A 9 -10.37 0.81 5.58
N VAL A 10 -10.83 -0.25 6.25
CA VAL A 10 -10.25 -0.68 7.52
C VAL A 10 -8.85 -1.24 7.27
N ASN A 11 -7.90 -0.83 8.10
CA ASN A 11 -6.54 -1.34 8.03
C ASN A 11 -6.48 -2.82 8.40
N PHE A 12 -5.70 -3.57 7.62
CA PHE A 12 -5.61 -5.01 7.71
C PHE A 12 -4.42 -5.41 8.58
N THR A 13 -4.68 -6.10 9.69
CA THR A 13 -3.67 -6.47 10.67
C THR A 13 -3.01 -7.81 10.35
N ARG A 14 -1.96 -8.15 11.10
CA ARG A 14 -1.32 -9.47 11.04
C ARG A 14 -2.32 -10.59 11.41
N THR A 15 -3.16 -10.36 12.41
CA THR A 15 -4.21 -11.31 12.79
C THR A 15 -5.23 -11.49 11.68
N ASP A 16 -5.67 -10.40 11.04
CA ASP A 16 -6.59 -10.47 9.91
C ASP A 16 -5.96 -11.22 8.73
N THR A 17 -4.66 -11.07 8.52
CA THR A 17 -3.94 -11.83 7.48
C THR A 17 -4.07 -13.34 7.73
N ARG A 18 -3.84 -13.79 8.95
CA ARG A 18 -3.99 -15.20 9.33
C ARG A 18 -5.44 -15.66 9.10
N LEU A 19 -6.40 -14.94 9.67
CA LEU A 19 -7.84 -15.29 9.56
C LEU A 19 -8.32 -15.35 8.10
N ALA A 20 -7.82 -14.43 7.25
CA ALA A 20 -8.16 -14.43 5.83
C ALA A 20 -7.69 -15.70 5.11
N PHE A 21 -6.46 -16.14 5.38
CA PHE A 21 -5.93 -17.35 4.76
C PHE A 21 -6.52 -18.63 5.35
N GLU A 22 -6.84 -18.67 6.65
CA GLU A 22 -7.60 -19.76 7.27
C GLU A 22 -8.97 -19.89 6.59
N LYS A 23 -9.75 -18.81 6.53
CA LYS A 23 -11.05 -18.78 5.86
C LYS A 23 -10.95 -19.17 4.38
N LEU A 24 -9.91 -18.73 3.65
CA LEU A 24 -9.72 -19.11 2.25
C LEU A 24 -9.40 -20.60 2.12
N SER A 25 -8.55 -21.14 3.01
CA SER A 25 -8.22 -22.56 3.05
C SER A 25 -9.47 -23.42 3.28
N ASP A 26 -10.31 -23.02 4.24
CA ASP A 26 -11.57 -23.71 4.53
C ASP A 26 -12.55 -23.63 3.35
N THR A 27 -12.69 -22.45 2.74
CA THR A 27 -13.59 -22.25 1.59
C THR A 27 -13.20 -23.10 0.38
N LEU A 28 -11.88 -23.26 0.15
CA LEU A 28 -11.35 -24.02 -0.98
C LEU A 28 -11.13 -25.51 -0.64
N HIS A 29 -11.30 -25.90 0.60
CA HIS A 29 -10.98 -27.25 1.11
C HIS A 29 -9.54 -27.71 0.79
N ILE A 30 -8.58 -26.78 0.79
CA ILE A 30 -7.17 -27.06 0.56
C ILE A 30 -6.28 -26.37 1.61
N SER A 31 -5.15 -27.01 1.96
CA SER A 31 -4.16 -26.35 2.83
C SER A 31 -3.33 -25.34 2.04
N LEU A 32 -3.30 -24.09 2.53
CA LEU A 32 -2.47 -23.02 1.95
C LEU A 32 -1.10 -22.90 2.62
N ASN A 33 -0.74 -23.77 3.55
CA ASN A 33 0.53 -23.67 4.30
C ASN A 33 1.77 -23.69 3.39
N ASN A 34 1.72 -24.42 2.29
CA ASN A 34 2.82 -24.52 1.33
C ASN A 34 2.65 -23.62 0.11
N ALA A 35 1.56 -22.87 0.04
CA ALA A 35 1.32 -21.97 -1.08
C ALA A 35 2.37 -20.86 -1.11
N THR A 36 2.91 -20.60 -2.31
CA THR A 36 3.94 -19.58 -2.54
C THR A 36 3.30 -18.24 -2.89
N VAL A 37 3.80 -17.18 -2.26
CA VAL A 37 3.40 -15.80 -2.54
C VAL A 37 4.27 -15.23 -3.65
N SER A 38 3.68 -14.98 -4.82
CA SER A 38 4.36 -14.41 -5.99
C SER A 38 4.21 -12.90 -6.08
N ARG A 39 3.12 -12.35 -5.54
CA ARG A 39 2.82 -10.91 -5.47
C ARG A 39 2.32 -10.54 -4.09
N MET A 40 2.69 -9.34 -3.63
CA MET A 40 2.23 -8.81 -2.35
C MET A 40 2.04 -7.30 -2.45
N ASP A 41 0.87 -6.83 -2.04
CA ASP A 41 0.56 -5.42 -1.94
C ASP A 41 0.39 -5.07 -0.46
N VAL A 42 1.33 -4.28 0.07
CA VAL A 42 1.36 -3.85 1.48
C VAL A 42 0.84 -2.43 1.56
N ALA A 43 -0.20 -2.19 2.34
CA ALA A 43 -0.84 -0.89 2.38
C ALA A 43 -1.35 -0.52 3.76
N TYR A 44 -1.42 0.79 4.00
CA TYR A 44 -2.03 1.37 5.19
C TYR A 44 -2.80 2.65 4.84
N ASN A 45 -3.93 2.86 5.50
CA ASN A 45 -4.75 4.06 5.38
C ASN A 45 -4.48 4.95 6.59
N PHE A 46 -3.99 6.16 6.33
CA PHE A 46 -3.73 7.18 7.33
C PHE A 46 -4.90 8.14 7.39
N ASP A 47 -5.45 8.36 8.59
CA ASP A 47 -6.39 9.45 8.85
C ASP A 47 -5.57 10.73 8.93
N VAL A 48 -5.75 11.64 7.98
CA VAL A 48 -4.94 12.85 7.83
C VAL A 48 -5.79 14.10 7.93
N THR A 49 -5.16 15.22 8.34
CA THR A 49 -5.88 16.48 8.59
C THR A 49 -6.36 17.14 7.29
N TYR A 50 -5.52 17.14 6.26
CA TYR A 50 -5.83 17.80 4.98
C TYR A 50 -6.26 16.77 3.93
N PRO A 51 -6.89 17.21 2.82
CA PRO A 51 -7.17 16.34 1.70
C PRO A 51 -5.93 15.58 1.23
N PRO A 52 -6.02 14.27 0.95
CA PRO A 52 -4.87 13.43 0.60
C PRO A 52 -4.00 13.97 -0.53
N GLU A 53 -4.59 14.66 -1.50
CA GLU A 53 -3.88 15.26 -2.64
C GLU A 53 -2.87 16.33 -2.21
N SER A 54 -3.13 17.05 -1.11
CA SER A 54 -2.23 18.07 -0.58
C SER A 54 -0.87 17.48 -0.17
N TYR A 55 -0.85 16.21 0.22
CA TYR A 55 0.38 15.53 0.61
C TYR A 55 1.26 15.11 -0.56
N PHE A 56 0.70 15.02 -1.79
CA PHE A 56 1.46 14.60 -2.97
C PHE A 56 2.53 15.63 -3.35
N TYR A 57 2.28 16.90 -3.12
CA TYR A 57 3.25 17.98 -3.38
C TYR A 57 4.51 17.90 -2.52
N HIS A 58 4.40 17.30 -1.32
CA HIS A 58 5.56 17.09 -0.43
C HIS A 58 6.42 15.88 -0.80
N LEU A 59 5.96 15.05 -1.72
CA LEU A 59 6.64 13.85 -2.16
C LEU A 59 7.38 14.14 -3.47
N GLY A 60 8.69 14.37 -3.39
CA GLY A 60 9.57 14.65 -4.52
C GLY A 60 10.05 13.39 -5.25
N ASN A 61 11.27 13.41 -5.73
CA ASN A 61 11.85 12.31 -6.49
C ASN A 61 12.16 11.08 -5.63
N LEU A 62 12.09 9.92 -6.26
CA LEU A 62 12.56 8.66 -5.72
C LEU A 62 13.61 8.07 -6.66
N PRO A 63 14.87 7.90 -6.24
CA PRO A 63 15.93 7.37 -7.09
C PRO A 63 15.57 6.01 -7.69
N TYR A 64 15.86 5.81 -8.98
CA TYR A 64 15.55 4.60 -9.76
C TYR A 64 14.07 4.29 -9.97
N TYR A 65 13.18 5.29 -9.75
CA TYR A 65 11.76 5.20 -10.05
C TYR A 65 11.34 6.30 -11.01
N LYS A 66 10.38 5.97 -11.86
CA LYS A 66 9.63 6.96 -12.62
C LYS A 66 8.50 7.47 -11.74
N ARG A 67 8.48 8.78 -11.50
CA ARG A 67 7.37 9.47 -10.85
C ARG A 67 6.34 9.79 -11.92
N LEU A 68 5.12 9.31 -11.72
CA LEU A 68 3.98 9.59 -12.58
C LEU A 68 3.04 10.48 -11.76
N GLU A 69 3.03 11.76 -12.08
CA GLU A 69 2.16 12.73 -11.44
C GLU A 69 0.74 12.60 -11.98
N GLN A 70 -0.24 12.70 -11.10
CA GLN A 70 -1.65 12.86 -11.40
C GLN A 70 -2.20 11.86 -12.43
N MET A 71 -1.91 10.58 -12.27
CA MET A 71 -2.64 9.57 -13.01
C MET A 71 -4.05 9.44 -12.43
N PHE A 72 -5.02 9.84 -13.25
CA PHE A 72 -6.42 9.55 -12.99
C PHE A 72 -6.67 8.05 -13.22
N TYR A 73 -6.87 7.29 -12.15
CA TYR A 73 -7.39 5.94 -12.25
C TYR A 73 -8.84 5.95 -11.78
N LYS A 74 -9.78 5.82 -12.72
CA LYS A 74 -11.24 5.91 -12.45
C LYS A 74 -11.65 7.22 -11.75
N GLY A 75 -11.06 8.35 -12.14
CA GLY A 75 -11.36 9.68 -11.60
C GLY A 75 -10.70 10.00 -10.26
N VAL A 76 -9.85 9.13 -9.71
CA VAL A 76 -9.11 9.36 -8.48
C VAL A 76 -7.72 9.87 -8.79
N GLU A 77 -7.34 11.02 -8.24
CA GLU A 77 -5.96 11.48 -8.28
C GLU A 77 -5.08 10.58 -7.43
N GLY A 78 -3.95 10.18 -7.98
CA GLY A 78 -2.97 9.36 -7.31
C GLY A 78 -1.56 9.67 -7.76
N LEU A 79 -0.61 9.54 -6.85
CA LEU A 79 0.81 9.66 -7.12
C LEU A 79 1.44 8.27 -7.17
N TYR A 80 2.19 8.00 -8.23
CA TYR A 80 2.78 6.70 -8.50
C TYR A 80 4.28 6.82 -8.68
N TYR A 81 5.02 5.90 -8.08
CA TYR A 81 6.44 5.67 -8.33
C TYR A 81 6.62 4.24 -8.83
N SER A 82 6.97 4.10 -10.10
CA SER A 82 7.22 2.78 -10.70
C SER A 82 8.72 2.56 -10.86
N SER A 83 9.25 1.49 -10.27
CA SER A 83 10.67 1.14 -10.44
C SER A 83 10.98 0.91 -11.92
N VAL A 84 12.19 1.29 -12.35
CA VAL A 84 12.64 1.13 -13.75
C VAL A 84 12.50 -0.32 -14.23
N SER A 85 12.67 -1.30 -13.33
CA SER A 85 12.50 -2.73 -13.63
C SER A 85 11.06 -3.24 -13.55
N ASP A 86 10.08 -2.36 -13.28
CA ASP A 86 8.64 -2.66 -13.04
C ASP A 86 8.37 -3.75 -11.98
N LYS A 87 9.31 -4.01 -11.10
CA LYS A 87 9.18 -5.01 -10.03
C LYS A 87 8.45 -4.50 -8.81
N LYS A 88 8.52 -3.18 -8.59
CA LYS A 88 7.94 -2.49 -7.44
C LYS A 88 7.22 -1.22 -7.89
N GLN A 89 6.16 -0.89 -7.15
CA GLN A 89 5.45 0.36 -7.33
C GLN A 89 5.00 0.89 -5.98
N LEU A 90 5.22 2.19 -5.72
CA LEU A 90 4.65 2.91 -4.60
C LEU A 90 3.46 3.71 -5.12
N VAL A 91 2.36 3.67 -4.39
CA VAL A 91 1.12 4.35 -4.79
C VAL A 91 0.55 5.11 -3.59
N PHE A 92 0.19 6.37 -3.82
CA PHE A 92 -0.49 7.22 -2.86
C PHE A 92 -1.79 7.71 -3.47
N TYR A 93 -2.90 7.63 -2.74
CA TYR A 93 -4.20 8.10 -3.22
C TYR A 93 -5.20 8.33 -2.10
N ASP A 94 -6.26 9.08 -2.42
CA ASP A 94 -7.43 9.26 -1.54
C ASP A 94 -8.26 7.97 -1.54
N LYS A 95 -8.28 7.31 -0.38
CA LYS A 95 -8.98 6.03 -0.25
C LYS A 95 -10.49 6.18 -0.24
N ILE A 96 -11.02 7.28 0.27
CA ILE A 96 -12.46 7.53 0.28
C ILE A 96 -12.96 7.80 -1.14
N LYS A 97 -12.30 8.70 -1.88
CA LYS A 97 -12.63 8.96 -3.30
C LYS A 97 -12.56 7.69 -4.14
N GLU A 98 -11.50 6.90 -3.99
CA GLU A 98 -11.36 5.62 -4.72
C GLU A 98 -12.51 4.67 -4.44
N THR A 99 -12.89 4.53 -3.16
CA THR A 99 -13.99 3.65 -2.75
C THR A 99 -15.34 4.14 -3.29
N THR A 100 -15.60 5.45 -3.19
CA THR A 100 -16.82 6.07 -3.70
C THR A 100 -16.94 5.95 -5.22
N ASN A 101 -15.86 6.20 -5.96
CA ASN A 101 -15.84 6.08 -7.42
C ASN A 101 -16.08 4.65 -7.89
N ARG A 102 -15.71 3.66 -7.09
CA ARG A 102 -16.02 2.24 -7.33
C ARG A 102 -17.44 1.84 -6.98
N LYS A 103 -18.21 2.75 -6.37
CA LYS A 103 -19.53 2.47 -5.79
C LYS A 103 -19.47 1.37 -4.71
N ASP A 104 -18.34 1.22 -4.05
CA ASP A 104 -18.18 0.35 -2.90
C ASP A 104 -18.74 1.10 -1.64
N TYR A 105 -19.19 0.34 -0.66
CA TYR A 105 -19.70 0.88 0.58
C TYR A 105 -18.60 1.58 1.41
N VAL A 106 -18.87 2.81 1.83
CA VAL A 106 -18.05 3.57 2.78
C VAL A 106 -18.78 3.57 4.13
N PRO A 107 -18.19 2.97 5.18
CA PRO A 107 -18.79 2.97 6.51
C PRO A 107 -19.00 4.41 7.04
N PRO A 108 -20.10 4.69 7.79
CA PRO A 108 -20.43 6.04 8.24
C PRO A 108 -19.29 6.76 8.98
N GLU A 109 -18.52 6.05 9.77
CA GLU A 109 -17.39 6.56 10.54
C GLU A 109 -16.21 7.05 9.66
N TYR A 110 -16.22 6.76 8.36
CA TYR A 110 -15.19 7.17 7.40
C TYR A 110 -15.69 8.19 6.37
N GLN A 111 -17.00 8.46 6.28
CA GLN A 111 -17.58 9.30 5.22
C GLN A 111 -17.03 10.73 5.18
N ASN A 112 -16.64 11.28 6.35
CA ASN A 112 -16.11 12.65 6.50
C ASN A 112 -14.61 12.66 6.85
N LYS A 113 -13.89 11.59 6.56
CA LYS A 113 -12.46 11.49 6.85
C LYS A 113 -11.60 11.65 5.60
N ASN A 114 -10.42 12.21 5.80
CA ASN A 114 -9.38 12.25 4.79
C ASN A 114 -8.49 11.01 4.96
N LEU A 115 -8.66 9.99 4.15
CA LEU A 115 -7.84 8.78 4.22
C LEU A 115 -6.80 8.74 3.11
N LEU A 116 -5.57 9.11 3.46
CA LEU A 116 -4.41 8.92 2.59
C LEU A 116 -3.97 7.46 2.64
N ARG A 117 -4.07 6.75 1.52
CA ARG A 117 -3.52 5.40 1.40
C ARG A 117 -2.13 5.43 0.79
N TYR A 118 -1.18 4.82 1.48
CA TYR A 118 0.11 4.44 0.92
C TYR A 118 0.17 2.93 0.71
N GLU A 119 0.52 2.52 -0.50
CA GLU A 119 0.58 1.13 -0.93
C GLU A 119 1.91 0.83 -1.62
N LEU A 120 2.61 -0.18 -1.16
CA LEU A 120 3.78 -0.74 -1.82
C LEU A 120 3.39 -2.05 -2.51
N ARG A 121 3.46 -2.06 -3.83
CA ARG A 121 3.18 -3.23 -4.65
C ARG A 121 4.47 -3.94 -5.00
N LEU A 122 4.63 -5.16 -4.53
CA LEU A 122 5.72 -6.06 -4.89
C LEU A 122 5.22 -7.04 -5.94
N LYS A 123 5.47 -6.73 -7.22
CA LYS A 123 4.91 -7.47 -8.35
C LYS A 123 5.64 -8.78 -8.60
N ASN A 124 6.95 -8.81 -8.36
CA ASN A 124 7.83 -9.94 -8.60
C ASN A 124 9.04 -9.92 -7.64
N HIS A 125 9.80 -11.01 -7.62
CA HIS A 125 11.08 -11.09 -6.90
C HIS A 125 10.99 -10.93 -5.37
N ILE A 126 9.84 -11.22 -4.77
CA ILE A 126 9.63 -11.08 -3.32
C ILE A 126 10.69 -11.87 -2.53
N LYS A 127 11.00 -13.08 -2.97
CA LYS A 127 12.02 -13.92 -2.33
C LYS A 127 13.42 -13.28 -2.31
N GLN A 128 13.79 -12.57 -3.37
CA GLN A 128 15.07 -11.84 -3.45
C GLN A 128 15.08 -10.63 -2.53
N ILE A 129 13.96 -9.87 -2.49
CA ILE A 129 13.80 -8.70 -1.61
C ILE A 129 14.01 -9.11 -0.16
N PHE A 130 13.40 -10.20 0.27
CA PHE A 130 13.49 -10.68 1.65
C PHE A 130 14.60 -11.69 1.88
N LYS A 131 15.44 -12.00 0.87
CA LYS A 131 16.58 -12.93 0.95
C LYS A 131 16.16 -14.29 1.55
N VAL A 132 15.13 -14.89 0.98
CA VAL A 132 14.61 -16.21 1.35
C VAL A 132 14.46 -17.09 0.13
N ASN A 133 14.46 -18.41 0.30
CA ASN A 133 14.30 -19.35 -0.82
C ASN A 133 12.90 -19.25 -1.45
N LYS A 134 11.88 -19.09 -0.61
CA LYS A 134 10.49 -18.87 -1.01
C LYS A 134 9.76 -18.10 0.09
N VAL A 135 8.73 -17.34 -0.28
CA VAL A 135 7.79 -16.75 0.67
C VAL A 135 6.52 -17.59 0.64
N THR A 136 6.12 -18.13 1.79
CA THR A 136 4.89 -18.94 1.94
C THR A 136 3.84 -18.17 2.72
N VAL A 137 2.58 -18.63 2.63
CA VAL A 137 1.46 -18.00 3.31
C VAL A 137 1.68 -17.87 4.82
N PRO A 138 2.13 -18.89 5.57
CA PRO A 138 2.38 -18.77 7.01
C PRO A 138 3.38 -17.68 7.37
N MET A 139 4.37 -17.41 6.51
CA MET A 139 5.34 -16.34 6.76
C MET A 139 4.69 -14.97 6.83
N LEU A 140 3.58 -14.72 6.11
CA LEU A 140 2.91 -13.42 6.09
C LEU A 140 2.33 -13.00 7.45
N TYR A 141 2.08 -13.96 8.34
CA TYR A 141 1.60 -13.70 9.69
C TYR A 141 2.55 -14.21 10.79
N ASP A 142 3.71 -14.77 10.43
CA ASP A 142 4.82 -14.92 11.36
C ASP A 142 5.31 -13.56 11.84
N VAL A 143 5.49 -13.38 13.15
CA VAL A 143 5.82 -12.07 13.75
C VAL A 143 7.10 -11.48 13.15
N ARG A 144 8.15 -12.31 13.02
CA ARG A 144 9.48 -11.84 12.58
C ARG A 144 9.43 -11.44 11.10
N PHE A 145 8.79 -12.27 10.27
CA PHE A 145 8.70 -11.98 8.84
C PHE A 145 7.74 -10.82 8.57
N TYR A 146 6.62 -10.74 9.27
CA TYR A 146 5.68 -9.61 9.18
C TYR A 146 6.38 -8.28 9.50
N ASN A 147 7.17 -8.21 10.58
CA ASN A 147 7.93 -7.02 10.91
C ASN A 147 8.93 -6.65 9.80
N ARG A 148 9.62 -7.62 9.18
CA ARG A 148 10.48 -7.37 8.01
C ARG A 148 9.72 -6.76 6.84
N ILE A 149 8.48 -7.21 6.58
CA ILE A 149 7.61 -6.62 5.56
C ILE A 149 7.30 -5.16 5.89
N VAL A 150 6.89 -4.87 7.13
CA VAL A 150 6.57 -3.50 7.59
C VAL A 150 7.80 -2.60 7.53
N ASP A 151 8.96 -3.07 7.99
CA ASP A 151 10.21 -2.30 7.94
C ASP A 151 10.64 -2.00 6.51
N TYR A 152 10.49 -2.96 5.61
CA TYR A 152 10.76 -2.76 4.19
C TYR A 152 9.81 -1.73 3.58
N TRP A 153 8.50 -1.82 3.86
CA TRP A 153 7.49 -0.86 3.44
C TRP A 153 7.81 0.56 3.91
N LYS A 154 8.18 0.74 5.19
CA LYS A 154 8.63 2.02 5.74
C LYS A 154 9.93 2.52 5.07
N SER A 155 10.87 1.61 4.79
CA SER A 155 12.15 1.97 4.19
C SER A 155 11.99 2.51 2.76
N GLU A 156 11.08 1.95 1.97
CA GLU A 156 10.80 2.43 0.61
C GLU A 156 10.20 3.86 0.65
N TYR A 157 9.29 4.14 1.58
CA TYR A 157 8.77 5.50 1.77
C TYR A 157 9.86 6.51 2.16
N ARG A 158 10.77 6.11 3.06
CA ARG A 158 11.85 7.00 3.53
C ARG A 158 12.84 7.41 2.44
N LYS A 159 12.95 6.65 1.36
CA LYS A 159 13.79 6.97 0.20
C LYS A 159 13.25 8.09 -0.67
N ILE A 160 11.96 8.41 -0.56
CA ILE A 160 11.36 9.53 -1.29
C ILE A 160 11.96 10.83 -0.75
N VAL A 161 12.53 11.64 -1.62
CA VAL A 161 12.98 12.99 -1.29
C VAL A 161 11.76 13.81 -0.89
N LYS A 162 11.80 14.47 0.25
CA LYS A 162 10.72 15.35 0.68
C LYS A 162 10.98 16.75 0.13
N GLN A 163 9.95 17.39 -0.43
CA GLN A 163 10.00 18.78 -0.83
C GLN A 163 9.50 19.62 0.34
N ASN A 164 10.33 20.58 0.79
CA ASN A 164 9.90 21.59 1.75
C ASN A 164 9.18 22.70 1.00
N GLU A 165 8.03 23.14 1.48
CA GLU A 165 7.27 24.26 0.89
C GLU A 165 7.93 25.64 1.14
N TYR A 166 9.08 25.72 1.78
CA TYR A 166 9.69 26.95 2.27
C TYR A 166 11.08 27.18 1.72
N GLU A 167 11.21 27.25 0.39
CA GLU A 167 12.36 27.92 -0.25
C GLU A 167 11.96 28.44 -1.62
N ILE A 168 11.09 29.44 -1.64
CA ILE A 168 11.19 30.47 -2.65
C ILE A 168 11.49 31.75 -1.87
N ASP A 169 12.71 31.88 -1.43
CA ASP A 169 13.26 33.19 -1.11
C ASP A 169 13.75 33.80 -2.43
N ILE A 170 12.85 34.50 -3.10
CA ILE A 170 13.22 35.37 -4.21
C ILE A 170 13.66 36.67 -3.55
N THR A 171 14.85 36.69 -3.01
CA THR A 171 15.52 37.95 -2.71
C THR A 171 16.04 38.50 -4.03
N ASP A 172 15.46 39.62 -4.46
CA ASP A 172 15.97 40.53 -5.49
C ASP A 172 17.38 41.01 -5.15
#